data_21a940a67042c54949bf2442b6b7780e
#
_entry.id   21a940a67042c54949bf2442b6b7780e
#
_cell.length_a   1.000
_cell.length_b   1.000
_cell.length_c   1.000
_cell.angle_alpha   90.00
_cell.angle_beta   90.00
_cell.angle_gamma   90.00
#
_symmetry.space_group_name_H-M   'P 1'
#
loop_
_entity.id
_entity.type
_entity.pdbx_description
1 polymer ?
#
loop_
_entity_poly.entity_id
_entity_poly.type
_entity_poly.pdbx_seq_one_letter_code
_entity_poly.pdbx_strand_id
1 'polypeptide(L)'
;MSDAQTPRPRYKSDLIYGLDDRPHFSAAIFAALQHVLASFVGIITPTLIVGGVLGLESEVPYLVSMALFVSGLGTFVQARKFGPVGSGLLCLQGTSFSFISVILSAGFMVKARGGGTDEILSTIFGICFFAAFIEVVLSQFIGKLRKLITPVVTGTIITLMGLSLIKVAVTDMAGGYGASDLGAAGNMGLAALVLLTIVVLNRFNNPFLRLGSIVIGLTLGFVVAWWMGRVDLAALPHLPLISVPVPFKYGFSFDWVAFIPVAVIFLISPLEAAGDLTANSMISQQPVKGPLYINRIKSGLLADCLNSVMAATFNSLPMVTFAQNNGVIQLTGVASRYVAYFIAGLLVLLGLFPMIGAVLQLMPKPVLGGATLIMFGTVAVAGIK
;
A
#
# COMPACT_ATOMS: atom_id res chain seq x y z
N MET A 1 9.38 31.40 -40.19
CA MET A 1 9.14 31.53 -38.74
C MET A 1 9.35 30.12 -38.18
N SER A 2 10.49 29.91 -37.55
CA SER A 2 10.98 28.58 -37.14
C SER A 2 10.28 28.17 -35.84
N ASP A 3 9.69 26.98 -35.85
CA ASP A 3 9.18 26.31 -34.64
C ASP A 3 10.34 26.08 -33.67
N ALA A 4 10.34 26.87 -32.59
CA ALA A 4 11.20 26.65 -31.45
C ALA A 4 10.74 25.36 -30.72
N GLN A 5 11.40 24.25 -31.03
CA GLN A 5 11.24 23.00 -30.29
C GLN A 5 11.69 23.22 -28.83
N THR A 6 10.73 23.25 -27.92
CA THR A 6 11.00 23.18 -26.47
C THR A 6 11.83 21.94 -26.16
N PRO A 7 12.96 22.05 -25.42
CA PRO A 7 13.79 20.89 -25.09
C PRO A 7 12.99 19.87 -24.29
N ARG A 8 12.87 18.66 -24.81
CA ARG A 8 12.31 17.51 -24.07
C ARG A 8 13.22 17.22 -22.89
N PRO A 9 12.69 17.07 -21.67
CA PRO A 9 13.51 16.70 -20.52
C PRO A 9 14.13 15.32 -20.78
N ARG A 10 15.45 15.22 -20.60
CA ARG A 10 16.24 14.00 -20.78
C ARG A 10 16.00 13.02 -19.62
N TYR A 11 14.85 12.40 -19.55
CA TYR A 11 14.66 11.10 -18.93
C TYR A 11 14.45 10.09 -20.06
N LYS A 12 15.55 9.57 -20.60
CA LYS A 12 15.51 8.37 -21.43
C LYS A 12 15.35 7.17 -20.49
N SER A 13 14.13 6.88 -20.03
CA SER A 13 13.73 5.52 -19.81
C SER A 13 13.29 5.00 -21.17
N ASP A 14 14.05 4.10 -21.77
CA ASP A 14 13.63 3.42 -22.97
C ASP A 14 12.46 2.51 -22.57
N LEU A 15 11.22 3.03 -22.70
CA LEU A 15 10.03 2.21 -22.47
C LEU A 15 10.00 1.11 -23.54
N ILE A 16 9.92 -0.12 -23.09
CA ILE A 16 9.70 -1.29 -23.96
C ILE A 16 8.23 -1.31 -24.41
N TYR A 17 7.31 -1.00 -23.47
CA TYR A 17 5.88 -0.87 -23.74
C TYR A 17 5.35 0.44 -23.17
N GLY A 18 4.81 1.27 -24.05
CA GLY A 18 4.14 2.53 -23.71
C GLY A 18 2.75 2.30 -23.11
N LEU A 19 2.06 3.39 -22.78
CA LEU A 19 0.81 3.37 -22.02
C LEU A 19 -0.30 2.54 -22.69
N ASP A 20 -0.45 2.63 -24.00
CA ASP A 20 -1.55 2.00 -24.77
C ASP A 20 -1.10 0.71 -25.48
N ASP A 21 0.17 0.35 -25.36
CA ASP A 21 0.70 -0.88 -25.94
C ASP A 21 0.10 -2.11 -25.24
N ARG A 22 -0.09 -3.19 -26.01
CA ARG A 22 -0.60 -4.46 -25.53
C ARG A 22 0.50 -5.53 -25.61
N PRO A 23 1.27 -5.74 -24.52
CA PRO A 23 2.23 -6.82 -24.48
C PRO A 23 1.57 -8.17 -24.77
N HIS A 24 2.35 -9.10 -25.32
CA HIS A 24 1.91 -10.49 -25.44
C HIS A 24 1.54 -11.05 -24.06
N PHE A 25 0.58 -11.98 -24.00
CA PHE A 25 0.01 -12.52 -22.75
C PHE A 25 1.07 -12.95 -21.73
N SER A 26 2.10 -13.69 -22.15
CA SER A 26 3.19 -14.12 -21.27
C SER A 26 4.02 -12.95 -20.71
N ALA A 27 4.32 -11.95 -21.53
CA ALA A 27 5.04 -10.74 -21.10
C ALA A 27 4.18 -9.90 -20.14
N ALA A 28 2.86 -9.79 -20.39
CA ALA A 28 1.92 -9.08 -19.52
C ALA A 28 1.79 -9.74 -18.15
N ILE A 29 1.65 -11.07 -18.07
CA ILE A 29 1.62 -11.80 -16.80
C ILE A 29 2.95 -11.68 -16.06
N PHE A 30 4.08 -11.83 -16.75
CA PHE A 30 5.39 -11.71 -16.12
C PHE A 30 5.60 -10.31 -15.52
N ALA A 31 5.28 -9.25 -16.27
CA ALA A 31 5.31 -7.89 -15.75
C ALA A 31 4.35 -7.70 -14.57
N ALA A 32 3.12 -8.21 -14.66
CA ALA A 32 2.15 -8.13 -13.59
C ALA A 32 2.63 -8.81 -12.30
N LEU A 33 3.25 -9.98 -12.40
CA LEU A 33 3.87 -10.67 -11.25
C LEU A 33 4.96 -9.82 -10.60
N GLN A 34 5.79 -9.11 -11.38
CA GLN A 34 6.80 -8.22 -10.83
C GLN A 34 6.18 -7.07 -10.04
N HIS A 35 5.11 -6.45 -10.55
CA HIS A 35 4.37 -5.41 -9.83
C HIS A 35 3.72 -5.93 -8.54
N VAL A 36 3.09 -7.10 -8.61
CA VAL A 36 2.48 -7.75 -7.43
C VAL A 36 3.55 -8.06 -6.38
N LEU A 37 4.66 -8.70 -6.75
CA LEU A 37 5.75 -9.02 -5.83
C LEU A 37 6.34 -7.78 -5.15
N ALA A 38 6.54 -6.69 -5.90
CA ALA A 38 7.07 -5.45 -5.36
C ALA A 38 6.12 -4.74 -4.39
N SER A 39 4.81 -4.91 -4.57
CA SER A 39 3.79 -4.17 -3.82
C SER A 39 3.06 -5.02 -2.77
N PHE A 40 3.12 -6.34 -2.89
CA PHE A 40 2.35 -7.28 -2.07
C PHE A 40 2.48 -7.01 -0.56
N VAL A 41 3.73 -6.91 -0.08
CA VAL A 41 3.99 -6.67 1.35
C VAL A 41 3.48 -5.30 1.76
N GLY A 42 3.65 -4.28 0.91
CA GLY A 42 3.11 -2.94 1.16
C GLY A 42 1.59 -2.93 1.34
N ILE A 43 0.86 -3.72 0.54
CA ILE A 43 -0.60 -3.82 0.63
C ILE A 43 -1.06 -4.44 1.95
N ILE A 44 -0.39 -5.49 2.42
CA ILE A 44 -0.83 -6.25 3.59
C ILE A 44 -0.34 -5.69 4.93
N THR A 45 0.82 -5.02 4.93
CA THR A 45 1.49 -4.58 6.16
C THR A 45 0.63 -3.65 7.04
N PRO A 46 -0.06 -2.62 6.52
CA PRO A 46 -0.93 -1.78 7.35
C PRO A 46 -1.98 -2.60 8.10
N THR A 47 -2.59 -3.57 7.44
CA THR A 47 -3.60 -4.46 8.05
C THR A 47 -2.99 -5.35 9.12
N LEU A 48 -1.81 -5.92 8.88
CA LEU A 48 -1.10 -6.73 9.88
C LEU A 48 -0.72 -5.91 11.11
N ILE A 49 -0.26 -4.67 10.94
CA ILE A 49 0.10 -3.78 12.05
C ILE A 49 -1.15 -3.43 12.86
N VAL A 50 -2.21 -2.97 12.20
CA VAL A 50 -3.44 -2.56 12.87
C VAL A 50 -4.07 -3.75 13.60
N GLY A 51 -4.17 -4.89 12.95
CA GLY A 51 -4.71 -6.12 13.54
C GLY A 51 -3.91 -6.61 14.74
N GLY A 52 -2.59 -6.67 14.63
CA GLY A 52 -1.72 -7.13 15.70
C GLY A 52 -1.63 -6.17 16.88
N VAL A 53 -1.61 -4.85 16.65
CA VAL A 53 -1.53 -3.83 17.73
C VAL A 53 -2.86 -3.69 18.47
N LEU A 54 -3.98 -3.80 17.77
CA LEU A 54 -5.32 -3.71 18.37
C LEU A 54 -5.83 -5.04 18.93
N GLY A 55 -5.08 -6.15 18.80
CA GLY A 55 -5.52 -7.46 19.31
C GLY A 55 -6.70 -8.05 18.52
N LEU A 56 -6.67 -7.89 17.17
CA LEU A 56 -7.71 -8.35 16.25
C LEU A 56 -7.27 -9.57 15.46
N GLU A 57 -6.41 -10.43 16.05
CA GLU A 57 -5.73 -11.52 15.39
C GLU A 57 -6.68 -12.47 14.65
N SER A 58 -7.87 -12.74 15.22
CA SER A 58 -8.89 -13.61 14.60
C SER A 58 -9.40 -13.08 13.27
N GLU A 59 -9.42 -11.76 13.07
CA GLU A 59 -9.96 -11.11 11.88
C GLU A 59 -8.88 -10.82 10.82
N VAL A 60 -7.60 -10.82 11.21
CA VAL A 60 -6.48 -10.48 10.32
C VAL A 60 -6.48 -11.28 9.01
N PRO A 61 -6.71 -12.60 8.98
CA PRO A 61 -6.73 -13.34 7.74
C PRO A 61 -7.77 -12.81 6.75
N TYR A 62 -8.96 -12.49 7.24
CA TYR A 62 -10.02 -11.91 6.42
C TYR A 62 -9.69 -10.49 5.98
N LEU A 63 -9.21 -9.64 6.89
CA LEU A 63 -8.86 -8.25 6.58
C LEU A 63 -7.72 -8.15 5.56
N VAL A 64 -6.72 -9.02 5.61
CA VAL A 64 -5.64 -9.11 4.61
C VAL A 64 -6.20 -9.55 3.26
N SER A 65 -7.09 -10.54 3.24
CA SER A 65 -7.79 -10.95 2.01
C SER A 65 -8.54 -9.79 1.38
N MET A 66 -9.26 -9.01 2.18
CA MET A 66 -10.00 -7.84 1.69
C MET A 66 -9.08 -6.73 1.22
N ALA A 67 -7.94 -6.51 1.87
CA ALA A 67 -6.94 -5.54 1.43
C ALA A 67 -6.41 -5.87 0.02
N LEU A 68 -6.06 -7.14 -0.23
CA LEU A 68 -5.63 -7.60 -1.56
C LEU A 68 -6.75 -7.51 -2.60
N PHE A 69 -7.96 -7.96 -2.23
CA PHE A 69 -9.13 -7.93 -3.11
C PHE A 69 -9.46 -6.52 -3.58
N VAL A 70 -9.57 -5.57 -2.64
CA VAL A 70 -9.89 -4.18 -2.97
C VAL A 70 -8.75 -3.49 -3.69
N SER A 71 -7.48 -3.81 -3.37
CA SER A 71 -6.31 -3.33 -4.13
C SER A 71 -6.41 -3.73 -5.60
N GLY A 72 -6.83 -4.96 -5.88
CA GLY A 72 -7.08 -5.41 -7.25
C GLY A 72 -8.18 -4.61 -7.95
N LEU A 73 -9.34 -4.46 -7.30
CA LEU A 73 -10.45 -3.66 -7.84
C LEU A 73 -10.04 -2.21 -8.07
N GLY A 74 -9.36 -1.59 -7.10
CA GLY A 74 -8.89 -0.21 -7.17
C GLY A 74 -7.86 0.01 -8.29
N THR A 75 -6.94 -0.94 -8.48
CA THR A 75 -5.98 -0.92 -9.59
C THR A 75 -6.68 -0.97 -10.94
N PHE A 76 -7.73 -1.80 -11.06
CA PHE A 76 -8.55 -1.87 -12.28
C PHE A 76 -9.26 -0.55 -12.55
N VAL A 77 -9.89 0.05 -11.53
CA VAL A 77 -10.58 1.35 -11.64
C VAL A 77 -9.62 2.46 -12.08
N GLN A 78 -8.42 2.52 -11.49
CA GLN A 78 -7.40 3.51 -11.86
C GLN A 78 -6.95 3.38 -13.32
N ALA A 79 -6.68 2.16 -13.77
CA ALA A 79 -6.14 1.90 -15.11
C ALA A 79 -7.20 1.99 -16.20
N ARG A 80 -8.42 1.49 -15.95
CA ARG A 80 -9.50 1.44 -16.96
C ARG A 80 -10.06 2.81 -17.30
N LYS A 81 -10.13 3.71 -16.32
CA LYS A 81 -10.75 5.04 -16.45
C LYS A 81 -12.24 4.97 -16.82
N PHE A 82 -13.11 5.05 -15.82
CA PHE A 82 -14.57 5.07 -15.98
C PHE A 82 -15.07 6.52 -15.98
N GLY A 83 -15.26 7.10 -17.15
CA GLY A 83 -15.70 8.48 -17.29
C GLY A 83 -14.73 9.46 -16.59
N PRO A 84 -15.18 10.15 -15.51
CA PRO A 84 -14.30 11.07 -14.75
C PRO A 84 -13.41 10.37 -13.73
N VAL A 85 -13.55 9.07 -13.51
CA VAL A 85 -12.83 8.30 -12.47
C VAL A 85 -11.72 7.47 -13.12
N GLY A 86 -10.52 7.53 -12.55
CA GLY A 86 -9.33 6.82 -13.01
C GLY A 86 -8.33 7.68 -13.79
N SER A 87 -7.06 7.52 -13.47
CA SER A 87 -5.95 8.23 -14.14
C SER A 87 -5.70 7.74 -15.56
N GLY A 88 -6.08 6.49 -15.85
CA GLY A 88 -5.76 5.80 -17.10
C GLY A 88 -4.28 5.43 -17.22
N LEU A 89 -3.54 5.41 -16.11
CA LEU A 89 -2.14 4.99 -16.03
C LEU A 89 -2.05 3.57 -15.45
N LEU A 90 -0.88 2.94 -15.61
CA LEU A 90 -0.55 1.74 -14.83
C LEU A 90 -0.26 2.20 -13.40
N CYS A 91 -1.30 2.31 -12.58
CA CYS A 91 -1.24 2.71 -11.18
C CYS A 91 -1.81 1.62 -10.29
N LEU A 92 -0.96 0.98 -9.50
CA LEU A 92 -1.37 0.02 -8.50
C LEU A 92 -1.91 0.76 -7.28
N GLN A 93 -3.00 0.26 -6.74
CA GLN A 93 -3.64 0.75 -5.52
C GLN A 93 -3.33 -0.18 -4.35
N GLY A 94 -3.12 0.38 -3.18
CA GLY A 94 -2.89 -0.43 -1.97
C GLY A 94 -3.23 0.33 -0.70
N THR A 95 -3.24 -0.37 0.43
CA THR A 95 -3.54 0.23 1.74
C THR A 95 -2.51 1.28 2.14
N SER A 96 -2.98 2.44 2.53
CA SER A 96 -2.13 3.58 2.86
C SER A 96 -1.51 3.46 4.25
N PHE A 97 -0.18 3.63 4.34
CA PHE A 97 0.55 3.72 5.60
C PHE A 97 0.23 4.99 6.39
N SER A 98 -0.16 6.06 5.71
CA SER A 98 -0.45 7.37 6.30
C SER A 98 -1.58 7.32 7.33
N PHE A 99 -2.49 6.37 7.20
CA PHE A 99 -3.65 6.23 8.08
C PHE A 99 -3.38 5.37 9.32
N ILE A 100 -2.27 4.62 9.42
CA ILE A 100 -2.04 3.64 10.49
C ILE A 100 -2.17 4.30 11.88
N SER A 101 -1.48 5.43 12.10
CA SER A 101 -1.45 6.08 13.42
C SER A 101 -2.82 6.55 13.88
N VAL A 102 -3.61 7.15 12.97
CA VAL A 102 -4.95 7.66 13.32
C VAL A 102 -5.97 6.53 13.49
N ILE A 103 -5.83 5.45 12.71
CA ILE A 103 -6.65 4.24 12.86
C ILE A 103 -6.34 3.53 14.17
N LEU A 104 -5.08 3.40 14.55
CA LEU A 104 -4.68 2.85 15.85
C LEU A 104 -5.23 3.70 17.00
N SER A 105 -5.14 5.04 16.89
CA SER A 105 -5.73 5.95 17.89
C SER A 105 -7.24 5.75 18.02
N ALA A 106 -7.96 5.64 16.91
CA ALA A 106 -9.40 5.37 16.90
C ALA A 106 -9.73 4.01 17.55
N GLY A 107 -8.99 2.96 17.18
CA GLY A 107 -9.18 1.62 17.76
C GLY A 107 -8.91 1.58 19.27
N PHE A 108 -7.83 2.21 19.74
CA PHE A 108 -7.54 2.32 21.18
C PHE A 108 -8.59 3.12 21.94
N MET A 109 -9.15 4.16 21.34
CA MET A 109 -10.23 4.94 21.96
C MET A 109 -11.48 4.09 22.19
N VAL A 110 -11.89 3.29 21.20
CA VAL A 110 -13.02 2.36 21.34
C VAL A 110 -12.71 1.30 22.41
N LYS A 111 -11.51 0.74 22.40
CA LYS A 111 -11.05 -0.25 23.36
C LYS A 111 -11.04 0.30 24.81
N ALA A 112 -10.61 1.55 24.98
CA ALA A 112 -10.60 2.22 26.28
C ALA A 112 -12.01 2.44 26.87
N ARG A 113 -13.03 2.46 26.00
CA ARG A 113 -14.46 2.52 26.40
C ARG A 113 -15.07 1.14 26.65
N GLY A 114 -14.29 0.06 26.54
CA GLY A 114 -14.74 -1.32 26.69
C GLY A 114 -15.34 -1.95 25.43
N GLY A 115 -15.18 -1.30 24.27
CA GLY A 115 -15.67 -1.82 22.99
C GLY A 115 -14.93 -3.08 22.55
N GLY A 116 -15.66 -4.03 21.96
CA GLY A 116 -15.14 -5.28 21.42
C GLY A 116 -14.62 -5.16 20.00
N THR A 117 -14.19 -6.29 19.43
CA THR A 117 -13.63 -6.39 18.06
C THR A 117 -14.54 -5.78 17.00
N ASP A 118 -15.84 -6.12 17.01
CA ASP A 118 -16.80 -5.63 16.02
C ASP A 118 -17.02 -4.12 16.12
N GLU A 119 -17.03 -3.57 17.35
CA GLU A 119 -17.17 -2.13 17.57
C GLU A 119 -15.92 -1.35 17.11
N ILE A 120 -14.74 -1.90 17.34
CA ILE A 120 -13.48 -1.33 16.84
C ILE A 120 -13.51 -1.28 15.32
N LEU A 121 -13.82 -2.40 14.65
CA LEU A 121 -13.81 -2.50 13.19
C LEU A 121 -14.92 -1.66 12.56
N SER A 122 -16.14 -1.70 13.10
CA SER A 122 -17.25 -0.88 12.60
C SER A 122 -16.95 0.62 12.71
N THR A 123 -16.31 1.05 13.80
CA THR A 123 -15.90 2.45 13.96
C THR A 123 -14.81 2.83 12.95
N ILE A 124 -13.76 2.01 12.81
CA ILE A 124 -12.68 2.26 11.85
C ILE A 124 -13.23 2.38 10.43
N PHE A 125 -14.03 1.41 9.97
CA PHE A 125 -14.56 1.43 8.61
C PHE A 125 -15.60 2.53 8.42
N GLY A 126 -16.43 2.82 9.42
CA GLY A 126 -17.42 3.89 9.36
C GLY A 126 -16.76 5.27 9.22
N ILE A 127 -15.79 5.61 10.06
CA ILE A 127 -15.11 6.91 9.97
C ILE A 127 -14.29 7.04 8.67
N CYS A 128 -13.65 5.96 8.21
CA CYS A 128 -12.91 5.97 6.93
C CYS A 128 -13.86 6.13 5.74
N PHE A 129 -15.02 5.48 5.75
CA PHE A 129 -16.03 5.62 4.70
C PHE A 129 -16.49 7.06 4.53
N PHE A 130 -16.88 7.71 5.62
CA PHE A 130 -17.35 9.10 5.56
C PHE A 130 -16.22 10.09 5.26
N ALA A 131 -15.02 9.88 5.83
CA ALA A 131 -13.88 10.76 5.59
C ALA A 131 -13.35 10.69 4.16
N ALA A 132 -13.48 9.56 3.48
CA ALA A 132 -13.05 9.41 2.09
C ALA A 132 -13.75 10.43 1.15
N PHE A 133 -14.99 10.83 1.42
CA PHE A 133 -15.69 11.84 0.61
C PHE A 133 -15.02 13.21 0.61
N ILE A 134 -14.14 13.52 1.59
CA ILE A 134 -13.32 14.73 1.60
C ILE A 134 -12.46 14.80 0.34
N GLU A 135 -11.93 13.67 -0.13
CA GLU A 135 -11.13 13.61 -1.37
C GLU A 135 -11.93 13.97 -2.62
N VAL A 136 -13.25 13.68 -2.65
CA VAL A 136 -14.12 14.10 -3.76
C VAL A 136 -14.09 15.62 -3.88
N VAL A 137 -14.30 16.31 -2.75
CA VAL A 137 -14.30 17.76 -2.71
C VAL A 137 -12.94 18.29 -3.13
N LEU A 138 -11.86 17.75 -2.54
CA LEU A 138 -10.50 18.22 -2.81
C LEU A 138 -10.08 17.98 -4.26
N SER A 139 -10.50 16.88 -4.88
CA SER A 139 -10.20 16.58 -6.28
C SER A 139 -10.67 17.67 -7.24
N GLN A 140 -11.77 18.36 -6.91
CA GLN A 140 -12.29 19.47 -7.72
C GLN A 140 -11.42 20.75 -7.59
N PHE A 141 -10.75 20.92 -6.45
CA PHE A 141 -9.95 22.10 -6.13
C PHE A 141 -8.44 21.89 -6.25
N ILE A 142 -7.99 20.72 -6.72
CA ILE A 142 -6.58 20.34 -6.75
C ILE A 142 -5.69 21.40 -7.45
N GLY A 143 -6.19 22.04 -8.49
CA GLY A 143 -5.49 23.11 -9.18
C GLY A 143 -5.20 24.34 -8.31
N LYS A 144 -6.06 24.62 -7.32
CA LYS A 144 -5.91 25.72 -6.35
C LYS A 144 -5.08 25.26 -5.14
N LEU A 145 -5.34 24.04 -4.64
CA LEU A 145 -4.61 23.44 -3.53
C LEU A 145 -3.11 23.32 -3.81
N ARG A 146 -2.72 22.99 -5.04
CA ARG A 146 -1.32 22.91 -5.47
C ARG A 146 -0.53 24.21 -5.23
N LYS A 147 -1.19 25.37 -5.14
CA LYS A 147 -0.55 26.65 -4.79
C LYS A 147 -0.29 26.78 -3.30
N LEU A 148 -1.11 26.18 -2.46
CA LEU A 148 -1.02 26.24 -1.00
C LEU A 148 -0.06 25.16 -0.47
N ILE A 149 -0.02 23.99 -1.11
CA ILE A 149 0.75 22.85 -0.65
C ILE A 149 1.98 22.72 -1.51
N THR A 150 3.07 23.25 -0.95
CA THR A 150 4.38 23.22 -1.59
C THR A 150 5.00 21.81 -1.50
N PRO A 151 5.88 21.43 -2.42
CA PRO A 151 6.64 20.17 -2.33
C PRO A 151 7.33 19.97 -0.98
N VAL A 152 7.77 21.08 -0.34
CA VAL A 152 8.39 21.07 0.99
C VAL A 152 7.42 20.55 2.05
N VAL A 153 6.17 21.03 2.05
CA VAL A 153 5.14 20.59 3.02
C VAL A 153 4.84 19.11 2.84
N THR A 154 4.62 18.67 1.59
CA THR A 154 4.34 17.27 1.29
C THR A 154 5.52 16.36 1.65
N GLY A 155 6.73 16.74 1.26
CA GLY A 155 7.95 16.01 1.58
C GLY A 155 8.18 15.91 3.09
N THR A 156 7.97 16.99 3.85
CA THR A 156 8.07 16.97 5.31
C THR A 156 7.08 15.99 5.94
N ILE A 157 5.83 16.00 5.51
CA ILE A 157 4.79 15.10 6.03
C ILE A 157 5.17 13.63 5.74
N ILE A 158 5.53 13.31 4.50
CA ILE A 158 5.92 11.94 4.10
C ILE A 158 7.15 11.49 4.91
N THR A 159 8.15 12.36 5.09
CA THR A 159 9.33 12.06 5.89
C THR A 159 8.98 11.77 7.35
N LEU A 160 8.15 12.60 7.97
CA LEU A 160 7.72 12.41 9.37
C LEU A 160 6.91 11.13 9.54
N MET A 161 6.03 10.79 8.59
CA MET A 161 5.31 9.51 8.58
C MET A 161 6.27 8.32 8.52
N GLY A 162 7.20 8.33 7.55
CA GLY A 162 8.22 7.29 7.44
C GLY A 162 9.02 7.12 8.73
N LEU A 163 9.50 8.21 9.34
CA LEU A 163 10.24 8.18 10.59
C LEU A 163 9.40 7.65 11.77
N SER A 164 8.12 8.03 11.85
CA SER A 164 7.22 7.51 12.90
C SER A 164 7.03 6.00 12.81
N LEU A 165 6.92 5.49 11.59
CA LEU A 165 6.75 4.06 11.33
C LEU A 165 8.05 3.25 11.53
N ILE A 166 9.23 3.86 11.39
CA ILE A 166 10.51 3.23 11.74
C ILE A 166 10.51 2.79 13.21
N LYS A 167 9.92 3.58 14.11
CA LYS A 167 9.79 3.18 15.53
C LYS A 167 9.01 1.86 15.68
N VAL A 168 7.92 1.69 14.91
CA VAL A 168 7.13 0.45 14.91
C VAL A 168 8.00 -0.71 14.41
N ALA A 169 8.68 -0.53 13.27
CA ALA A 169 9.55 -1.56 12.71
C ALA A 169 10.66 -2.00 13.70
N VAL A 170 11.32 -1.07 14.37
CA VAL A 170 12.37 -1.36 15.36
C VAL A 170 11.78 -2.11 16.57
N THR A 171 10.59 -1.75 17.03
CA THR A 171 9.88 -2.48 18.10
C THR A 171 9.57 -3.92 17.66
N ASP A 172 9.10 -4.11 16.43
CA ASP A 172 8.83 -5.44 15.88
C ASP A 172 10.12 -6.26 15.70
N MET A 173 11.24 -5.64 15.27
CA MET A 173 12.56 -6.30 15.20
C MET A 173 13.00 -6.83 16.57
N ALA A 174 12.68 -6.09 17.64
CA ALA A 174 13.00 -6.48 19.00
C ALA A 174 12.10 -7.60 19.57
N GLY A 175 11.01 -7.95 18.88
CA GLY A 175 10.05 -8.98 19.31
C GLY A 175 8.58 -8.55 19.26
N GLY A 176 8.33 -7.25 19.13
CA GLY A 176 7.00 -6.65 19.14
C GLY A 176 6.62 -6.04 20.47
N TYR A 177 5.57 -5.21 20.45
CA TYR A 177 5.10 -4.52 21.65
C TYR A 177 4.60 -5.51 22.70
N GLY A 178 5.11 -5.41 23.92
CA GLY A 178 4.70 -6.27 25.04
C GLY A 178 5.32 -7.67 25.05
N ALA A 179 6.26 -7.98 24.15
CA ALA A 179 6.94 -9.26 24.13
C ALA A 179 7.78 -9.48 25.40
N SER A 180 7.70 -10.65 26.01
CA SER A 180 8.47 -11.03 27.19
C SER A 180 9.97 -11.15 26.91
N ASP A 181 10.34 -11.40 25.65
CA ASP A 181 11.70 -11.55 25.14
C ASP A 181 12.15 -10.33 24.31
N LEU A 182 11.62 -9.15 24.61
CA LEU A 182 11.95 -7.92 23.91
C LEU A 182 13.46 -7.65 23.90
N GLY A 183 14.04 -7.46 22.71
CA GLY A 183 15.46 -7.21 22.54
C GLY A 183 16.35 -8.46 22.64
N ALA A 184 15.79 -9.64 22.76
CA ALA A 184 16.58 -10.88 22.77
C ALA A 184 17.41 -11.02 21.49
N ALA A 185 18.65 -11.55 21.65
CA ALA A 185 19.59 -11.73 20.54
C ALA A 185 19.00 -12.55 19.38
N GLY A 186 18.13 -13.53 19.67
CA GLY A 186 17.43 -14.32 18.65
C GLY A 186 16.44 -13.48 17.81
N ASN A 187 15.74 -12.52 18.42
CA ASN A 187 14.85 -11.60 17.71
C ASN A 187 15.65 -10.68 16.81
N MET A 188 16.68 -10.04 17.35
CA MET A 188 17.56 -9.13 16.60
C MET A 188 18.29 -9.86 15.47
N GLY A 189 18.77 -11.10 15.72
CA GLY A 189 19.43 -11.92 14.71
C GLY A 189 18.50 -12.29 13.54
N LEU A 190 17.26 -12.68 13.84
CA LEU A 190 16.26 -13.01 12.82
C LEU A 190 15.87 -11.78 12.00
N ALA A 191 15.63 -10.64 12.65
CA ALA A 191 15.35 -9.39 11.99
C ALA A 191 16.52 -8.91 11.11
N ALA A 192 17.75 -9.01 11.61
CA ALA A 192 18.96 -8.66 10.87
C ALA A 192 19.15 -9.57 9.64
N LEU A 193 18.88 -10.87 9.75
CA LEU A 193 18.92 -11.80 8.63
C LEU A 193 18.00 -11.35 7.48
N VAL A 194 16.75 -11.03 7.80
CA VAL A 194 15.76 -10.56 6.81
C VAL A 194 16.20 -9.24 6.18
N LEU A 195 16.58 -8.27 7.01
CA LEU A 195 17.05 -6.96 6.58
C LEU A 195 18.27 -7.07 5.64
N LEU A 196 19.28 -7.81 6.03
CA LEU A 196 20.49 -8.00 5.23
C LEU A 196 20.18 -8.74 3.93
N THR A 197 19.31 -9.76 3.95
CA THR A 197 18.86 -10.45 2.74
C THR A 197 18.25 -9.47 1.76
N ILE A 198 17.33 -8.62 2.21
CA ILE A 198 16.67 -7.63 1.34
C ILE A 198 17.70 -6.63 0.79
N VAL A 199 18.60 -6.12 1.62
CA VAL A 199 19.65 -5.16 1.20
C VAL A 199 20.56 -5.78 0.16
N VAL A 200 21.02 -7.01 0.39
CA VAL A 200 21.91 -7.74 -0.54
C VAL A 200 21.19 -8.00 -1.87
N LEU A 201 19.95 -8.49 -1.83
CA LEU A 201 19.17 -8.77 -3.05
C LEU A 201 18.89 -7.50 -3.86
N ASN A 202 18.67 -6.36 -3.20
CA ASN A 202 18.51 -5.07 -3.88
C ASN A 202 19.79 -4.58 -4.59
N ARG A 203 20.95 -5.15 -4.26
CA ARG A 203 22.23 -4.82 -4.88
C ARG A 203 22.46 -5.56 -6.21
N PHE A 204 21.77 -6.66 -6.45
CA PHE A 204 21.90 -7.42 -7.70
C PHE A 204 21.28 -6.68 -8.88
N ASN A 205 21.93 -6.78 -10.04
CA ASN A 205 21.43 -6.21 -11.29
C ASN A 205 20.27 -7.01 -11.91
N ASN A 206 19.87 -8.12 -11.31
CA ASN A 206 18.74 -8.93 -11.77
C ASN A 206 17.42 -8.28 -11.29
N PRO A 207 16.56 -7.78 -12.21
CA PRO A 207 15.30 -7.12 -11.85
C PRO A 207 14.40 -8.00 -11.00
N PHE A 208 14.35 -9.30 -11.26
CA PHE A 208 13.48 -10.23 -10.54
C PHE A 208 13.90 -10.40 -9.07
N LEU A 209 15.20 -10.56 -8.81
CA LEU A 209 15.72 -10.65 -7.44
C LEU A 209 15.51 -9.35 -6.67
N ARG A 210 15.71 -8.22 -7.33
CA ARG A 210 15.54 -6.90 -6.74
C ARG A 210 14.09 -6.62 -6.39
N LEU A 211 13.15 -6.88 -7.29
CA LEU A 211 11.72 -6.66 -7.05
C LEU A 211 11.12 -7.65 -6.04
N GLY A 212 11.59 -8.90 -6.08
CA GLY A 212 11.18 -9.94 -5.13
C GLY A 212 11.92 -9.92 -3.80
N SER A 213 12.88 -9.01 -3.59
CA SER A 213 13.78 -9.02 -2.43
C SER A 213 13.05 -9.08 -1.09
N ILE A 214 11.97 -8.33 -0.93
CA ILE A 214 11.18 -8.29 0.31
C ILE A 214 10.47 -9.64 0.51
N VAL A 215 9.83 -10.18 -0.53
CA VAL A 215 9.14 -11.48 -0.45
C VAL A 215 10.14 -12.60 -0.15
N ILE A 216 11.30 -12.60 -0.83
CA ILE A 216 12.38 -13.58 -0.61
C ILE A 216 12.91 -13.46 0.82
N GLY A 217 13.17 -12.23 1.29
CA GLY A 217 13.63 -11.98 2.67
C GLY A 217 12.64 -12.47 3.72
N LEU A 218 11.35 -12.19 3.54
CA LEU A 218 10.28 -12.66 4.43
C LEU A 218 10.17 -14.19 4.41
N THR A 219 10.21 -14.81 3.22
CA THR A 219 10.15 -16.27 3.09
C THR A 219 11.35 -16.93 3.79
N LEU A 220 12.56 -16.41 3.57
CA LEU A 220 13.75 -16.90 4.26
C LEU A 220 13.63 -16.73 5.78
N GLY A 221 13.21 -15.57 6.23
CA GLY A 221 13.00 -15.29 7.65
C GLY A 221 11.96 -16.22 8.28
N PHE A 222 10.85 -16.49 7.57
CA PHE A 222 9.82 -17.41 8.01
C PHE A 222 10.35 -18.84 8.13
N VAL A 223 11.07 -19.34 7.12
CA VAL A 223 11.67 -20.68 7.14
C VAL A 223 12.67 -20.83 8.28
N VAL A 224 13.54 -19.86 8.50
CA VAL A 224 14.50 -19.87 9.62
C VAL A 224 13.77 -19.82 10.96
N ALA A 225 12.75 -18.98 11.10
CA ALA A 225 11.94 -18.90 12.32
C ALA A 225 11.21 -20.22 12.61
N TRP A 226 10.68 -20.87 11.58
CA TRP A 226 10.07 -22.20 11.70
C TRP A 226 11.09 -23.24 12.16
N TRP A 227 12.27 -23.26 11.56
CA TRP A 227 13.36 -24.15 11.98
C TRP A 227 13.81 -23.89 13.43
N MET A 228 13.76 -22.65 13.91
CA MET A 228 14.01 -22.26 15.30
C MET A 228 12.86 -22.66 16.26
N GLY A 229 11.76 -23.27 15.77
CA GLY A 229 10.59 -23.62 16.58
C GLY A 229 9.75 -22.43 17.02
N ARG A 230 9.87 -21.27 16.34
CA ARG A 230 9.14 -20.04 16.69
C ARG A 230 7.83 -19.88 15.90
N VAL A 231 7.53 -20.80 14.99
CA VAL A 231 6.32 -20.82 14.19
C VAL A 231 5.58 -22.11 14.42
N ASP A 232 4.38 -22.03 14.97
CA ASP A 232 3.51 -23.16 15.16
C ASP A 232 2.51 -23.26 13.99
N LEU A 233 2.78 -24.13 13.03
CA LEU A 233 1.89 -24.36 11.90
C LEU A 233 0.58 -25.06 12.31
N ALA A 234 0.55 -25.74 13.46
CA ALA A 234 -0.67 -26.35 13.99
C ALA A 234 -1.68 -25.30 14.49
N ALA A 235 -1.20 -24.10 14.77
CA ALA A 235 -2.05 -22.95 15.12
C ALA A 235 -2.76 -22.32 13.91
N LEU A 236 -2.53 -22.81 12.68
CA LEU A 236 -3.27 -22.34 11.51
C LEU A 236 -4.78 -22.59 11.70
N PRO A 237 -5.60 -21.54 11.66
CA PRO A 237 -7.03 -21.70 11.79
C PRO A 237 -7.59 -22.51 10.63
N HIS A 238 -8.62 -23.31 10.88
CA HIS A 238 -9.41 -23.95 9.84
C HIS A 238 -10.22 -22.88 9.09
N LEU A 239 -9.59 -22.26 8.11
CA LEU A 239 -10.21 -21.24 7.27
C LEU A 239 -10.87 -21.88 6.05
N PRO A 240 -11.95 -21.28 5.53
CA PRO A 240 -12.49 -21.67 4.23
C PRO A 240 -11.43 -21.49 3.15
N LEU A 241 -11.43 -22.37 2.16
CA LEU A 241 -10.48 -22.29 1.04
C LEU A 241 -10.61 -20.95 0.29
N ILE A 242 -11.83 -20.44 0.18
CA ILE A 242 -12.15 -19.19 -0.49
C ILE A 242 -12.91 -18.31 0.49
N SER A 243 -12.45 -17.06 0.64
CA SER A 243 -13.14 -16.01 1.38
C SER A 243 -14.03 -15.22 0.43
N VAL A 244 -15.33 -15.24 0.69
CA VAL A 244 -16.27 -14.40 -0.07
C VAL A 244 -16.21 -12.97 0.48
N PRO A 245 -15.96 -11.95 -0.36
CA PRO A 245 -16.03 -10.57 0.08
C PRO A 245 -17.46 -10.22 0.53
N VAL A 246 -17.61 -9.88 1.81
CA VAL A 246 -18.91 -9.49 2.37
C VAL A 246 -18.89 -7.99 2.61
N PRO A 247 -19.66 -7.21 1.84
CA PRO A 247 -19.80 -5.78 2.10
C PRO A 247 -20.38 -5.55 3.50
N PHE A 248 -19.85 -4.55 4.21
CA PHE A 248 -20.34 -4.13 5.54
C PHE A 248 -20.37 -5.25 6.59
N LYS A 249 -19.46 -6.23 6.54
CA LYS A 249 -19.44 -7.39 7.46
C LYS A 249 -19.53 -6.99 8.93
N TYR A 250 -18.83 -5.91 9.32
CA TYR A 250 -18.83 -5.41 10.71
C TYR A 250 -19.80 -4.24 10.91
N GLY A 251 -20.53 -3.82 9.86
CA GLY A 251 -21.33 -2.61 9.90
C GLY A 251 -20.51 -1.33 9.92
N PHE A 252 -21.19 -0.20 10.12
CA PHE A 252 -20.56 1.11 10.29
C PHE A 252 -21.03 1.75 11.59
N SER A 253 -20.08 2.20 12.39
CA SER A 253 -20.29 3.08 13.54
C SER A 253 -19.56 4.41 13.27
N PHE A 254 -20.02 5.49 13.90
CA PHE A 254 -19.45 6.81 13.70
C PHE A 254 -19.15 7.47 15.05
N ASP A 255 -17.91 7.93 15.22
CA ASP A 255 -17.46 8.68 16.38
C ASP A 255 -16.75 9.96 15.91
N TRP A 256 -17.22 11.12 16.36
CA TRP A 256 -16.67 12.42 15.95
C TRP A 256 -15.22 12.64 16.39
N VAL A 257 -14.84 12.13 17.56
CA VAL A 257 -13.48 12.27 18.11
C VAL A 257 -12.49 11.46 17.29
N ALA A 258 -12.87 10.23 16.89
CA ALA A 258 -12.08 9.38 16.03
C ALA A 258 -12.07 9.86 14.57
N PHE A 259 -13.16 10.48 14.10
CA PHE A 259 -13.29 10.95 12.73
C PHE A 259 -12.34 12.11 12.40
N ILE A 260 -12.17 13.09 13.30
CA ILE A 260 -11.39 14.30 13.01
C ILE A 260 -9.94 14.01 12.60
N PRO A 261 -9.14 13.18 13.32
CA PRO A 261 -7.80 12.83 12.89
C PRO A 261 -7.75 12.12 11.53
N VAL A 262 -8.69 11.21 11.27
CA VAL A 262 -8.80 10.51 9.98
C VAL A 262 -9.14 11.47 8.85
N ALA A 263 -10.07 12.40 9.08
CA ALA A 263 -10.43 13.45 8.13
C ALA A 263 -9.23 14.34 7.77
N VAL A 264 -8.36 14.68 8.74
CA VAL A 264 -7.13 15.44 8.49
C VAL A 264 -6.17 14.67 7.57
N ILE A 265 -6.04 13.34 7.75
CA ILE A 265 -5.22 12.55 6.83
C ILE A 265 -5.83 12.52 5.43
N PHE A 266 -7.16 12.42 5.29
CA PHE A 266 -7.84 12.52 3.99
C PHE A 266 -7.73 13.91 3.33
N LEU A 267 -7.36 14.97 4.06
CA LEU A 267 -6.99 16.26 3.47
C LEU A 267 -5.57 16.25 2.86
N ILE A 268 -4.70 15.39 3.36
CA ILE A 268 -3.28 15.34 2.99
C ILE A 268 -3.02 14.25 1.93
N SER A 269 -3.68 13.10 2.04
CA SER A 269 -3.53 11.95 1.15
C SER A 269 -3.64 12.28 -0.35
N PRO A 270 -4.57 13.16 -0.81
CA PRO A 270 -4.65 13.54 -2.21
C PRO A 270 -3.39 14.18 -2.79
N LEU A 271 -2.53 14.74 -1.94
CA LEU A 271 -1.28 15.36 -2.39
C LEU A 271 -0.19 14.33 -2.61
N GLU A 272 -0.12 13.33 -1.73
CA GLU A 272 0.72 12.15 -1.91
C GLU A 272 0.33 11.46 -3.23
N ALA A 273 -0.94 11.16 -3.41
CA ALA A 273 -1.47 10.54 -4.62
C ALA A 273 -1.21 11.40 -5.90
N ALA A 274 -1.38 12.73 -5.82
CA ALA A 274 -1.08 13.63 -6.94
C ALA A 274 0.42 13.63 -7.28
N GLY A 275 1.29 13.51 -6.28
CA GLY A 275 2.74 13.34 -6.44
C GLY A 275 3.07 12.07 -7.21
N ASP A 276 2.54 10.93 -6.75
CA ASP A 276 2.76 9.62 -7.35
C ASP A 276 2.19 9.52 -8.77
N LEU A 277 0.99 10.05 -9.02
CA LEU A 277 0.40 10.13 -10.36
C LEU A 277 1.23 11.02 -11.30
N THR A 278 1.83 12.10 -10.77
CA THR A 278 2.73 12.95 -11.55
C THR A 278 4.00 12.20 -11.91
N ALA A 279 4.62 11.54 -10.94
CA ALA A 279 5.81 10.71 -11.16
C ALA A 279 5.52 9.59 -12.18
N ASN A 280 4.38 8.91 -12.04
CA ASN A 280 3.93 7.89 -12.99
C ASN A 280 3.76 8.47 -14.40
N SER A 281 3.11 9.64 -14.53
CA SER A 281 2.96 10.32 -15.82
C SER A 281 4.31 10.62 -16.47
N MET A 282 5.29 11.10 -15.69
CA MET A 282 6.65 11.37 -16.18
C MET A 282 7.35 10.10 -16.69
N ILE A 283 7.32 9.05 -15.89
CA ILE A 283 7.96 7.77 -16.18
C ILE A 283 7.30 7.11 -17.40
N SER A 284 5.98 7.19 -17.49
CA SER A 284 5.19 6.68 -18.61
C SER A 284 5.23 7.57 -19.85
N GLN A 285 6.10 8.58 -19.89
CA GLN A 285 6.26 9.56 -20.99
C GLN A 285 4.93 10.27 -21.34
N GLN A 286 4.09 10.50 -20.33
CA GLN A 286 2.83 11.20 -20.50
C GLN A 286 2.98 12.69 -20.12
N PRO A 287 2.10 13.56 -20.62
CA PRO A 287 2.13 14.98 -20.30
C PRO A 287 2.05 15.25 -18.79
N VAL A 288 2.91 16.14 -18.28
CA VAL A 288 2.94 16.60 -16.89
C VAL A 288 2.55 18.07 -16.74
N LYS A 289 2.03 18.68 -17.81
CA LYS A 289 1.52 20.05 -17.86
C LYS A 289 0.30 20.11 -18.79
N GLY A 290 -0.49 21.16 -18.61
CA GLY A 290 -1.64 21.43 -19.47
C GLY A 290 -2.94 20.71 -19.02
N PRO A 291 -4.04 20.91 -19.79
CA PRO A 291 -5.37 20.42 -19.41
C PRO A 291 -5.47 18.91 -19.27
N LEU A 292 -4.79 18.15 -20.14
CA LEU A 292 -4.80 16.67 -20.10
C LEU A 292 -4.20 16.15 -18.80
N TYR A 293 -3.07 16.73 -18.36
CA TYR A 293 -2.43 16.39 -17.10
C TYR A 293 -3.33 16.71 -15.90
N ILE A 294 -3.88 17.93 -15.85
CA ILE A 294 -4.75 18.34 -14.74
C ILE A 294 -5.97 17.42 -14.64
N ASN A 295 -6.57 17.09 -15.78
CA ASN A 295 -7.72 16.18 -15.83
C ASN A 295 -7.36 14.76 -15.36
N ARG A 296 -6.15 14.28 -15.72
CA ARG A 296 -5.64 12.96 -15.29
C ARG A 296 -5.44 12.92 -13.77
N ILE A 297 -4.81 13.94 -13.18
CA ILE A 297 -4.65 14.03 -11.73
C ILE A 297 -6.02 14.08 -11.02
N LYS A 298 -6.92 14.95 -11.47
CA LYS A 298 -8.28 15.04 -10.93
C LYS A 298 -9.01 13.71 -10.98
N SER A 299 -8.98 13.03 -12.13
CA SER A 299 -9.65 11.73 -12.32
C SER A 299 -8.98 10.62 -11.49
N GLY A 300 -7.67 10.67 -11.31
CA GLY A 300 -6.93 9.74 -10.46
C GLY A 300 -7.29 9.91 -8.99
N LEU A 301 -7.38 11.13 -8.48
CA LEU A 301 -7.80 11.42 -7.11
C LEU A 301 -9.25 11.01 -6.84
N LEU A 302 -10.14 11.18 -7.82
CA LEU A 302 -11.50 10.67 -7.71
C LEU A 302 -11.53 9.13 -7.61
N ALA A 303 -10.61 8.45 -8.30
CA ALA A 303 -10.47 7.01 -8.17
C ALA A 303 -9.93 6.60 -6.79
N ASP A 304 -8.94 7.32 -6.23
CA ASP A 304 -8.43 7.05 -4.88
C ASP A 304 -9.54 7.21 -3.83
N CYS A 305 -10.36 8.24 -3.95
CA CYS A 305 -11.56 8.39 -3.12
C CYS A 305 -12.49 7.17 -3.23
N LEU A 306 -12.88 6.81 -4.46
CA LEU A 306 -13.79 5.68 -4.69
C LEU A 306 -13.18 4.37 -4.19
N ASN A 307 -11.88 4.19 -4.35
CA ASN A 307 -11.16 3.02 -3.85
C ASN A 307 -11.16 2.97 -2.32
N SER A 308 -11.02 4.11 -1.63
CA SER A 308 -11.11 4.21 -0.17
C SER A 308 -12.54 3.96 0.33
N VAL A 309 -13.56 4.42 -0.38
CA VAL A 309 -14.97 4.08 -0.11
C VAL A 309 -15.23 2.59 -0.29
N MET A 310 -14.73 1.99 -1.38
CA MET A 310 -14.82 0.53 -1.60
C MET A 310 -14.04 -0.22 -0.51
N ALA A 311 -12.86 0.27 -0.11
CA ALA A 311 -12.08 -0.34 0.94
C ALA A 311 -12.86 -0.42 2.25
N ALA A 312 -13.42 0.68 2.72
CA ALA A 312 -14.25 0.68 3.92
C ALA A 312 -15.48 -0.24 3.78
N THR A 313 -16.12 -0.25 2.61
CA THR A 313 -17.27 -1.12 2.31
C THR A 313 -16.90 -2.60 2.40
N PHE A 314 -15.74 -3.01 1.89
CA PHE A 314 -15.26 -4.39 1.91
C PHE A 314 -14.30 -4.68 3.08
N ASN A 315 -14.34 -3.87 4.12
CA ASN A 315 -13.62 -4.10 5.37
C ASN A 315 -12.09 -4.08 5.19
N SER A 316 -11.59 -3.13 4.43
CA SER A 316 -10.18 -2.82 4.26
C SER A 316 -9.86 -1.39 4.68
N LEU A 317 -8.58 -1.12 4.91
CA LEU A 317 -8.08 0.22 5.24
C LEU A 317 -8.09 1.13 4.00
N PRO A 318 -8.05 2.48 4.18
CA PRO A 318 -8.03 3.43 3.07
C PRO A 318 -6.92 3.15 2.06
N MET A 319 -7.22 3.38 0.79
CA MET A 319 -6.36 3.09 -0.34
C MET A 319 -5.63 4.35 -0.84
N VAL A 320 -4.46 4.14 -1.44
CA VAL A 320 -3.69 5.20 -2.12
C VAL A 320 -2.94 4.60 -3.31
N THR A 321 -2.58 5.46 -4.25
CA THR A 321 -1.66 5.10 -5.35
C THR A 321 -0.27 4.77 -4.80
N PHE A 322 0.31 3.61 -5.19
CA PHE A 322 1.59 3.12 -4.68
C PHE A 322 2.78 3.63 -5.47
N ALA A 323 3.70 4.33 -4.80
CA ALA A 323 4.97 4.79 -5.35
C ALA A 323 5.89 3.64 -5.81
N GLN A 324 5.83 2.48 -5.17
CA GLN A 324 6.59 1.28 -5.53
C GLN A 324 6.33 0.86 -6.98
N ASN A 325 5.09 1.01 -7.44
CA ASN A 325 4.70 0.75 -8.82
C ASN A 325 5.52 1.57 -9.83
N ASN A 326 5.82 2.84 -9.51
CA ASN A 326 6.64 3.71 -10.34
C ASN A 326 8.08 3.19 -10.48
N GLY A 327 8.62 2.63 -9.40
CA GLY A 327 9.93 1.98 -9.42
C GLY A 327 9.98 0.74 -10.34
N VAL A 328 8.90 -0.05 -10.36
CA VAL A 328 8.80 -1.22 -11.24
C VAL A 328 8.74 -0.79 -12.70
N ILE A 329 7.94 0.22 -13.05
CA ILE A 329 7.86 0.77 -14.40
C ILE A 329 9.25 1.24 -14.88
N GLN A 330 9.98 1.98 -14.04
CA GLN A 330 11.32 2.45 -14.37
C GLN A 330 12.30 1.29 -14.62
N LEU A 331 12.18 0.23 -13.86
CA LEU A 331 13.08 -0.90 -13.91
C LEU A 331 12.83 -1.81 -15.13
N THR A 332 11.55 -2.03 -15.43
CA THR A 332 11.09 -2.96 -16.46
C THR A 332 10.89 -2.31 -17.82
N GLY A 333 10.75 -0.98 -17.86
CA GLY A 333 10.37 -0.26 -19.08
C GLY A 333 8.91 -0.53 -19.52
N VAL A 334 8.07 -1.10 -18.66
CA VAL A 334 6.68 -1.47 -18.99
C VAL A 334 5.73 -0.49 -18.30
N ALA A 335 5.15 0.43 -19.09
CA ALA A 335 4.18 1.42 -18.61
C ALA A 335 2.74 1.14 -19.08
N SER A 336 2.49 -0.02 -19.68
CA SER A 336 1.23 -0.36 -20.30
C SER A 336 0.10 -0.52 -19.28
N ARG A 337 -1.00 0.25 -19.43
CA ARG A 337 -2.22 0.07 -18.63
C ARG A 337 -2.89 -1.29 -18.82
N TYR A 338 -2.59 -1.98 -19.92
CA TYR A 338 -3.07 -3.33 -20.15
C TYR A 338 -2.51 -4.32 -19.12
N VAL A 339 -1.25 -4.14 -18.69
CA VAL A 339 -0.64 -4.93 -17.63
C VAL A 339 -1.34 -4.72 -16.29
N ALA A 340 -1.89 -3.53 -16.03
CA ALA A 340 -2.64 -3.27 -14.80
C ALA A 340 -3.89 -4.16 -14.64
N TYR A 341 -4.49 -4.61 -15.75
CA TYR A 341 -5.63 -5.53 -15.68
C TYR A 341 -5.21 -6.93 -15.19
N PHE A 342 -4.00 -7.37 -15.56
CA PHE A 342 -3.43 -8.63 -15.03
C PHE A 342 -3.04 -8.49 -13.56
N ILE A 343 -2.45 -7.34 -13.16
CA ILE A 343 -2.17 -7.03 -11.75
C ILE A 343 -3.47 -7.10 -10.94
N ALA A 344 -4.52 -6.43 -11.42
CA ALA A 344 -5.83 -6.41 -10.78
C ALA A 344 -6.39 -7.83 -10.61
N GLY A 345 -6.36 -8.64 -11.66
CA GLY A 345 -6.81 -10.03 -11.62
C GLY A 345 -6.03 -10.88 -10.62
N LEU A 346 -4.70 -10.75 -10.61
CA LEU A 346 -3.85 -11.48 -9.67
C LEU A 346 -4.12 -11.07 -8.21
N LEU A 347 -4.27 -9.76 -7.92
CA LEU A 347 -4.55 -9.28 -6.57
C LEU A 347 -5.96 -9.72 -6.09
N VAL A 348 -6.96 -9.65 -6.97
CA VAL A 348 -8.32 -10.18 -6.66
C VAL A 348 -8.24 -11.66 -6.35
N LEU A 349 -7.54 -12.46 -7.17
CA LEU A 349 -7.38 -13.89 -6.92
C LEU A 349 -6.68 -14.16 -5.58
N LEU A 350 -5.56 -13.47 -5.31
CA LEU A 350 -4.84 -13.61 -4.03
C LEU A 350 -5.73 -13.21 -2.84
N GLY A 351 -6.56 -12.18 -3.00
CA GLY A 351 -7.49 -11.72 -1.97
C GLY A 351 -8.65 -12.68 -1.68
N LEU A 352 -8.93 -13.64 -2.55
CA LEU A 352 -9.94 -14.66 -2.30
C LEU A 352 -9.43 -15.82 -1.42
N PHE A 353 -8.12 -15.91 -1.17
CA PHE A 353 -7.51 -16.98 -0.37
C PHE A 353 -7.09 -16.48 1.03
N PRO A 354 -7.94 -16.62 2.08
CA PRO A 354 -7.63 -16.14 3.43
C PRO A 354 -6.44 -16.85 4.07
N MET A 355 -6.07 -18.02 3.58
CA MET A 355 -4.89 -18.76 4.03
C MET A 355 -3.60 -17.94 3.86
N ILE A 356 -3.52 -17.07 2.86
CA ILE A 356 -2.37 -16.17 2.67
C ILE A 356 -2.22 -15.24 3.89
N GLY A 357 -3.32 -14.62 4.33
CA GLY A 357 -3.33 -13.77 5.52
C GLY A 357 -2.98 -14.55 6.80
N ALA A 358 -3.48 -15.77 6.94
CA ALA A 358 -3.20 -16.63 8.09
C ALA A 358 -1.72 -17.02 8.18
N VAL A 359 -1.11 -17.43 7.07
CA VAL A 359 0.33 -17.75 7.03
C VAL A 359 1.18 -16.53 7.38
N LEU A 360 0.80 -15.35 6.86
CA LEU A 360 1.52 -14.11 7.15
C LEU A 360 1.35 -13.67 8.61
N GLN A 361 0.21 -13.96 9.23
CA GLN A 361 -0.03 -13.69 10.65
C GLN A 361 0.85 -14.56 11.56
N LEU A 362 1.13 -15.80 11.16
CA LEU A 362 2.06 -16.67 11.88
C LEU A 362 3.51 -16.21 11.80
N MET A 363 3.80 -15.23 10.94
CA MET A 363 5.15 -14.71 10.78
C MET A 363 5.59 -13.97 12.04
N PRO A 364 6.71 -14.37 12.67
CA PRO A 364 7.20 -13.71 13.87
C PRO A 364 7.44 -12.22 13.65
N LYS A 365 7.11 -11.39 14.65
CA LYS A 365 7.30 -9.93 14.59
C LYS A 365 8.71 -9.51 14.15
N PRO A 366 9.82 -10.15 14.59
CA PRO A 366 11.16 -9.82 14.10
C PRO A 366 11.35 -9.98 12.60
N VAL A 367 10.70 -10.97 11.97
CA VAL A 367 10.75 -11.17 10.52
C VAL A 367 10.06 -10.01 9.79
N LEU A 368 8.86 -9.65 10.25
CA LEU A 368 8.11 -8.50 9.71
C LEU A 368 8.89 -7.19 9.96
N GLY A 369 9.44 -7.00 11.16
CA GLY A 369 10.20 -5.80 11.55
C GLY A 369 11.41 -5.55 10.64
N GLY A 370 12.16 -6.61 10.31
CA GLY A 370 13.32 -6.51 9.41
C GLY A 370 12.94 -6.04 7.99
N ALA A 371 11.81 -6.49 7.48
CA ALA A 371 11.31 -6.08 6.15
C ALA A 371 10.69 -4.67 6.19
N THR A 372 9.87 -4.38 7.20
CA THR A 372 9.16 -3.10 7.32
C THR A 372 10.11 -1.93 7.59
N LEU A 373 11.24 -2.17 8.26
CA LEU A 373 12.26 -1.13 8.46
C LEU A 373 12.76 -0.57 7.12
N ILE A 374 13.02 -1.43 6.13
CA ILE A 374 13.44 -0.98 4.80
C ILE A 374 12.30 -0.23 4.11
N MET A 375 11.07 -0.73 4.20
CA MET A 375 9.91 -0.09 3.58
C MET A 375 9.70 1.32 4.15
N PHE A 376 9.71 1.48 5.47
CA PHE A 376 9.50 2.78 6.11
C PHE A 376 10.70 3.72 5.89
N GLY A 377 11.92 3.16 5.86
CA GLY A 377 13.11 3.91 5.46
C GLY A 377 13.00 4.47 4.03
N THR A 378 12.50 3.68 3.08
CA THR A 378 12.28 4.16 1.70
C THR A 378 11.21 5.23 1.63
N VAL A 379 10.12 5.13 2.42
CA VAL A 379 9.09 6.18 2.53
C VAL A 379 9.71 7.47 3.08
N ALA A 380 10.48 7.40 4.17
CA ALA A 380 11.13 8.57 4.75
C ALA A 380 12.07 9.26 3.74
N VAL A 381 12.89 8.48 3.01
CA VAL A 381 13.79 9.00 1.96
C VAL A 381 13.03 9.62 0.79
N ALA A 382 11.88 9.06 0.41
CA ALA A 382 11.05 9.62 -0.64
C ALA A 382 10.51 11.01 -0.27
N GLY A 383 10.21 11.23 1.01
CA GLY A 383 9.79 12.55 1.51
C GLY A 383 10.90 13.60 1.51
N ILE A 384 12.18 13.19 1.64
CA ILE A 384 13.34 14.09 1.62
C ILE A 384 13.67 14.55 0.18
N LYS A 385 13.40 13.76 -0.82
CA LYS A 385 13.62 14.06 -2.24
C LYS A 385 12.55 14.98 -2.81
#